data_f1a14ee8781161ca6e1a3048b4b29df1
#
_entry.id   f1a14ee8781161ca6e1a3048b4b29df1
#
_cell.length_a   1.000
_cell.length_b   1.000
_cell.length_c   1.000
_cell.angle_alpha   90.00
_cell.angle_beta   90.00
_cell.angle_gamma   90.00
#
_symmetry.space_group_name_H-M   'P 1'
#
loop_
_entity.id
_entity.type
_entity.pdbx_description
1 polymer ?
#
loop_
_entity_poly.entity_id
_entity_poly.type
_entity_poly.pdbx_seq_one_letter_code
_entity_poly.pdbx_strand_id
1 'polypeptide(L)'
;LPWRESGAEVIEIPEAFDGGPDLEVLKEALKANTGRLMVGAFSAMSNVTGIVTDVKQVTRILKSHGALSVWDYAGGAPYLPIEMGQGTDAELDAVVISPHKFIGGPGASGVLLLRRAAVVHDVPTLPGGGTVSFVSPWSHDYSLDVVAREEAGTPNVVGDLRAALCFMIKAAIGPEYAANRLEELRHRARAGWEHTPGLTVLGQETAQHRIPIFSFLITDP
;
A
#
# COMPACT_ATOMS: atom_id res chain seq x y z
N LEU A 1 2.27 3.89 12.24
CA LEU A 1 2.25 5.05 13.14
C LEU A 1 1.07 6.00 12.88
N PRO A 2 0.81 6.49 11.64
CA PRO A 2 -0.26 7.46 11.38
C PRO A 2 -1.63 7.06 11.96
N TRP A 3 -2.00 5.79 11.86
CA TRP A 3 -3.25 5.28 12.42
C TRP A 3 -3.32 5.39 13.94
N ARG A 4 -2.22 5.19 14.66
CA ARG A 4 -2.15 5.35 16.12
C ARG A 4 -2.25 6.82 16.53
N GLU A 5 -1.68 7.71 15.74
CA GLU A 5 -1.71 9.16 15.98
C GLU A 5 -3.05 9.81 15.58
N SER A 6 -3.88 9.13 14.79
CA SER A 6 -5.18 9.65 14.34
C SER A 6 -6.23 9.75 15.44
N GLY A 7 -5.99 9.17 16.62
CA GLY A 7 -6.96 9.05 17.70
C GLY A 7 -8.02 7.94 17.50
N ALA A 8 -7.92 7.17 16.42
CA ALA A 8 -8.76 5.99 16.20
C ALA A 8 -8.36 4.85 17.14
N GLU A 9 -9.33 4.03 17.50
CA GLU A 9 -9.06 2.75 18.15
C GLU A 9 -8.40 1.81 17.14
N VAL A 10 -7.20 1.32 17.43
CA VAL A 10 -6.43 0.45 16.56
C VAL A 10 -6.48 -0.98 17.05
N ILE A 11 -7.01 -1.88 16.24
CA ILE A 11 -7.03 -3.32 16.47
C ILE A 11 -5.95 -3.93 15.57
N GLU A 12 -4.94 -4.53 16.17
CA GLU A 12 -3.88 -5.21 15.44
C GLU A 12 -4.34 -6.61 15.00
N ILE A 13 -4.22 -6.89 13.71
CA ILE A 13 -4.46 -8.22 13.16
C ILE A 13 -3.09 -8.92 13.06
N PRO A 14 -2.89 -10.03 13.76
CA PRO A 14 -1.61 -10.75 13.75
C PRO A 14 -1.33 -11.35 12.37
N GLU A 15 -0.07 -11.71 12.16
CA GLU A 15 0.35 -12.48 11.00
C GLU A 15 -0.13 -13.93 11.12
N ALA A 16 -0.69 -14.47 10.04
CA ALA A 16 -1.05 -15.87 9.93
C ALA A 16 0.20 -16.76 9.78
N PHE A 17 0.07 -18.06 10.08
CA PHE A 17 1.19 -19.00 9.99
C PHE A 17 1.85 -19.06 8.62
N ASP A 18 1.08 -18.92 7.55
CA ASP A 18 1.53 -18.95 6.15
C ASP A 18 1.90 -17.55 5.60
N GLY A 19 1.85 -16.53 6.43
CA GLY A 19 2.10 -15.13 6.11
C GLY A 19 0.83 -14.37 5.73
N GLY A 20 0.92 -13.05 5.72
CA GLY A 20 -0.23 -12.17 5.57
C GLY A 20 -1.06 -12.04 6.87
N PRO A 21 -2.18 -11.30 6.85
CA PRO A 21 -3.00 -11.12 8.04
C PRO A 21 -3.82 -12.40 8.37
N ASP A 22 -3.99 -12.68 9.66
CA ASP A 22 -4.89 -13.74 10.11
C ASP A 22 -6.35 -13.37 9.80
N LEU A 23 -6.94 -14.10 8.83
CA LEU A 23 -8.26 -13.79 8.31
C LEU A 23 -9.39 -14.11 9.29
N GLU A 24 -9.20 -15.07 10.20
CA GLU A 24 -10.22 -15.37 11.19
C GLU A 24 -10.26 -14.30 12.28
N VAL A 25 -9.09 -13.88 12.77
CA VAL A 25 -9.00 -12.74 13.70
C VAL A 25 -9.54 -11.45 13.06
N LEU A 26 -9.25 -11.22 11.78
CA LEU A 26 -9.82 -10.09 11.04
C LEU A 26 -11.35 -10.13 11.01
N LYS A 27 -11.95 -11.26 10.68
CA LYS A 27 -13.41 -11.42 10.64
C LYS A 27 -14.06 -11.22 12.02
N GLU A 28 -13.43 -11.73 13.06
CA GLU A 28 -13.90 -11.55 14.45
C GLU A 28 -13.86 -10.07 14.86
N ALA A 29 -12.75 -9.38 14.57
CA ALA A 29 -12.59 -7.95 14.84
C ALA A 29 -13.65 -7.11 14.11
N LEU A 30 -13.92 -7.41 12.84
CA LEU A 30 -14.93 -6.71 12.04
C LEU A 30 -16.35 -6.95 12.58
N LYS A 31 -16.69 -8.19 12.95
CA LYS A 31 -17.99 -8.54 13.55
C LYS A 31 -18.20 -7.81 14.88
N ALA A 32 -17.19 -7.78 15.74
CA ALA A 32 -17.25 -7.13 17.04
C ALA A 32 -17.47 -5.61 16.95
N ASN A 33 -17.13 -4.99 15.82
CA ASN A 33 -17.23 -3.55 15.59
C ASN A 33 -18.31 -3.16 14.56
N THR A 34 -19.25 -4.04 14.27
CA THR A 34 -20.36 -3.77 13.35
C THR A 34 -21.11 -2.50 13.75
N GLY A 35 -21.44 -1.63 12.78
CA GLY A 35 -22.14 -0.37 12.99
C GLY A 35 -21.23 0.82 13.30
N ARG A 36 -19.92 0.61 13.43
CA ARG A 36 -18.91 1.67 13.53
C ARG A 36 -18.29 1.96 12.16
N LEU A 37 -17.71 3.14 11.98
CA LEU A 37 -16.81 3.38 10.86
C LEU A 37 -15.54 2.53 11.05
N MET A 38 -15.29 1.64 10.11
CA MET A 38 -14.15 0.74 10.14
C MET A 38 -13.25 0.97 8.92
N VAL A 39 -11.95 0.98 9.16
CA VAL A 39 -10.92 1.08 8.11
C VAL A 39 -9.94 -0.06 8.29
N GLY A 40 -9.83 -0.94 7.29
CA GLY A 40 -8.78 -1.94 7.21
C GLY A 40 -7.57 -1.35 6.48
N ALA A 41 -6.44 -1.24 7.19
CA ALA A 41 -5.20 -0.71 6.66
C ALA A 41 -4.13 -1.81 6.66
N PHE A 42 -3.76 -2.29 5.48
CA PHE A 42 -2.84 -3.41 5.30
C PHE A 42 -1.76 -3.11 4.28
N SER A 43 -0.62 -3.79 4.40
CA SER A 43 0.43 -3.78 3.38
C SER A 43 0.18 -4.87 2.35
N ALA A 44 0.30 -4.52 1.06
CA ALA A 44 0.20 -5.49 -0.03
C ALA A 44 1.36 -6.51 -0.02
N MET A 45 2.43 -6.19 0.69
CA MET A 45 3.61 -7.01 0.79
C MET A 45 4.42 -6.65 2.04
N SER A 46 4.98 -7.65 2.71
CA SER A 46 5.94 -7.43 3.80
C SER A 46 7.28 -6.92 3.26
N ASN A 47 7.72 -5.77 3.75
CA ASN A 47 9.06 -5.24 3.45
C ASN A 47 10.19 -5.97 4.20
N VAL A 48 9.85 -6.90 5.08
CA VAL A 48 10.80 -7.72 5.85
C VAL A 48 10.98 -9.09 5.20
N THR A 49 9.87 -9.78 4.91
CA THR A 49 9.91 -11.15 4.39
C THR A 49 9.67 -11.26 2.90
N GLY A 50 9.18 -10.20 2.26
CA GLY A 50 8.78 -10.24 0.86
C GLY A 50 7.47 -10.99 0.59
N ILE A 51 6.79 -11.50 1.62
CA ILE A 51 5.52 -12.21 1.47
C ILE A 51 4.46 -11.25 0.96
N VAL A 52 3.74 -11.68 -0.08
CA VAL A 52 2.69 -10.91 -0.74
C VAL A 52 1.34 -11.27 -0.12
N THR A 53 0.58 -10.26 0.27
CA THR A 53 -0.77 -10.42 0.82
C THR A 53 -1.78 -10.64 -0.32
N ASP A 54 -2.76 -11.53 -0.14
CA ASP A 54 -3.91 -11.60 -1.04
C ASP A 54 -4.83 -10.39 -0.82
N VAL A 55 -4.50 -9.31 -1.54
CA VAL A 55 -5.21 -8.02 -1.49
C VAL A 55 -6.70 -8.21 -1.79
N LYS A 56 -7.04 -9.04 -2.78
CA LYS A 56 -8.43 -9.24 -3.21
C LYS A 56 -9.24 -9.96 -2.13
N GLN A 57 -8.68 -11.00 -1.52
CA GLN A 57 -9.34 -11.77 -0.47
C GLN A 57 -9.60 -10.90 0.78
N VAL A 58 -8.58 -10.22 1.26
CA VAL A 58 -8.70 -9.33 2.44
C VAL A 58 -9.70 -8.21 2.16
N THR A 59 -9.64 -7.61 0.98
CA THR A 59 -10.59 -6.54 0.59
C THR A 59 -12.03 -7.04 0.57
N ARG A 60 -12.31 -8.23 0.02
CA ARG A 60 -13.66 -8.82 0.08
C ARG A 60 -14.18 -8.97 1.50
N ILE A 61 -13.33 -9.43 2.40
CA ILE A 61 -13.69 -9.56 3.82
C ILE A 61 -14.03 -8.19 4.42
N LEU A 62 -13.21 -7.18 4.18
CA LEU A 62 -13.47 -5.81 4.64
C LEU A 62 -14.81 -5.28 4.09
N LYS A 63 -15.00 -5.39 2.78
CA LYS A 63 -16.21 -4.91 2.09
C LYS A 63 -17.48 -5.61 2.56
N SER A 64 -17.43 -6.92 2.80
CA SER A 64 -18.59 -7.68 3.28
C SER A 64 -19.05 -7.24 4.68
N HIS A 65 -18.19 -6.53 5.44
CA HIS A 65 -18.52 -5.95 6.74
C HIS A 65 -18.68 -4.42 6.70
N GLY A 66 -18.71 -3.81 5.51
CA GLY A 66 -18.86 -2.36 5.34
C GLY A 66 -17.63 -1.53 5.71
N ALA A 67 -16.46 -2.15 5.85
CA ALA A 67 -15.21 -1.46 6.14
C ALA A 67 -14.58 -0.87 4.87
N LEU A 68 -13.90 0.27 5.02
CA LEU A 68 -13.03 0.83 3.98
C LEU A 68 -11.71 0.05 3.93
N SER A 69 -11.14 -0.09 2.74
CA SER A 69 -9.88 -0.77 2.50
C SER A 69 -8.80 0.21 2.06
N VAL A 70 -7.72 0.31 2.84
CA VAL A 70 -6.55 1.14 2.56
C VAL A 70 -5.31 0.24 2.43
N TRP A 71 -4.63 0.34 1.30
CA TRP A 71 -3.53 -0.55 0.98
C TRP A 71 -2.22 0.19 0.83
N ASP A 72 -1.22 -0.24 1.60
CA ASP A 72 0.16 0.21 1.45
C ASP A 72 0.88 -0.65 0.40
N TYR A 73 1.12 -0.03 -0.76
CA TYR A 73 1.92 -0.60 -1.85
C TYR A 73 3.34 -0.03 -1.89
N ALA A 74 3.79 0.71 -0.88
CA ALA A 74 5.09 1.37 -0.90
C ALA A 74 6.24 0.41 -1.21
N GLY A 75 6.22 -0.80 -0.66
CA GLY A 75 7.22 -1.82 -0.96
C GLY A 75 6.90 -2.67 -2.19
N GLY A 76 5.62 -2.91 -2.44
CA GLY A 76 5.15 -3.81 -3.50
C GLY A 76 4.98 -3.18 -4.87
N ALA A 77 4.67 -1.89 -4.95
CA ALA A 77 4.32 -1.22 -6.19
C ALA A 77 5.33 -1.34 -7.34
N PRO A 78 6.66 -1.35 -7.11
CA PRO A 78 7.61 -1.59 -8.20
C PRO A 78 7.43 -2.96 -8.86
N TYR A 79 6.94 -3.96 -8.15
CA TYR A 79 6.94 -5.37 -8.54
C TYR A 79 5.56 -5.95 -8.81
N LEU A 80 4.57 -5.54 -8.02
CA LEU A 80 3.22 -6.07 -8.07
C LEU A 80 2.32 -5.26 -9.01
N PRO A 81 1.29 -5.87 -9.61
CA PRO A 81 0.22 -5.13 -10.25
C PRO A 81 -0.58 -4.34 -9.21
N ILE A 82 -1.09 -3.17 -9.61
CA ILE A 82 -1.97 -2.35 -8.80
C ILE A 82 -3.31 -2.25 -9.52
N GLU A 83 -4.32 -2.84 -8.95
CA GLU A 83 -5.67 -2.87 -9.51
C GLU A 83 -6.66 -2.32 -8.48
N MET A 84 -7.31 -1.19 -8.78
CA MET A 84 -8.34 -0.63 -7.90
C MET A 84 -9.61 -1.50 -7.84
N GLY A 85 -9.80 -2.40 -8.80
CA GLY A 85 -10.93 -3.34 -8.83
C GLY A 85 -12.30 -2.67 -8.97
N GLN A 86 -12.38 -1.54 -9.65
CA GLN A 86 -13.59 -0.75 -9.79
C GLN A 86 -14.81 -1.59 -10.22
N GLY A 87 -15.90 -1.49 -9.48
CA GLY A 87 -17.15 -2.20 -9.77
C GLY A 87 -17.15 -3.68 -9.38
N THR A 88 -16.11 -4.15 -8.67
CA THR A 88 -16.05 -5.53 -8.16
C THR A 88 -16.30 -5.59 -6.66
N ASP A 89 -16.44 -6.80 -6.12
CA ASP A 89 -16.55 -7.07 -4.69
C ASP A 89 -15.23 -6.85 -3.92
N ALA A 90 -14.13 -6.65 -4.65
CA ALA A 90 -12.80 -6.36 -4.13
C ALA A 90 -12.30 -4.96 -4.53
N GLU A 91 -13.19 -3.99 -4.72
CA GLU A 91 -12.84 -2.61 -5.03
C GLU A 91 -12.10 -1.96 -3.85
N LEU A 92 -10.89 -1.45 -4.11
CA LEU A 92 -10.07 -0.77 -3.11
C LEU A 92 -10.57 0.67 -2.90
N ASP A 93 -10.53 1.15 -1.66
CA ASP A 93 -10.88 2.55 -1.36
C ASP A 93 -9.68 3.48 -1.45
N ALA A 94 -8.50 3.03 -1.02
CA ALA A 94 -7.27 3.80 -1.15
C ALA A 94 -6.04 2.91 -1.34
N VAL A 95 -5.08 3.42 -2.10
CA VAL A 95 -3.77 2.81 -2.31
C VAL A 95 -2.69 3.88 -2.21
N VAL A 96 -1.70 3.66 -1.36
CA VAL A 96 -0.52 4.52 -1.23
C VAL A 96 0.68 3.89 -1.91
N ILE A 97 1.39 4.68 -2.72
CA ILE A 97 2.48 4.23 -3.56
C ILE A 97 3.70 5.13 -3.33
N SER A 98 4.89 4.52 -3.32
CA SER A 98 6.18 5.21 -3.19
C SER A 98 6.99 5.11 -4.49
N PRO A 99 6.75 5.97 -5.49
CA PRO A 99 7.44 5.91 -6.78
C PRO A 99 8.95 6.06 -6.66
N HIS A 100 9.47 6.66 -5.58
CA HIS A 100 10.91 6.76 -5.32
C HIS A 100 11.61 5.39 -5.15
N LYS A 101 10.85 4.29 -4.97
CA LYS A 101 11.35 2.91 -4.90
C LYS A 101 11.40 2.22 -6.27
N PHE A 102 10.85 2.82 -7.30
CA PHE A 102 10.91 2.31 -8.67
C PHE A 102 12.27 2.61 -9.31
N ILE A 103 12.56 1.93 -10.42
CA ILE A 103 13.71 2.27 -11.27
C ILE A 103 13.54 3.72 -11.77
N GLY A 104 14.58 4.55 -11.57
CA GLY A 104 14.56 5.96 -11.91
C GLY A 104 13.80 6.85 -10.91
N GLY A 105 13.31 6.30 -9.81
CA GLY A 105 12.42 6.95 -8.88
C GLY A 105 12.97 7.94 -7.85
N PRO A 106 14.27 7.98 -7.50
CA PRO A 106 14.75 8.93 -6.48
C PRO A 106 14.27 10.36 -6.74
N GLY A 107 13.62 10.97 -5.74
CA GLY A 107 13.02 12.30 -5.83
C GLY A 107 11.64 12.35 -6.50
N ALA A 108 11.03 11.20 -6.85
CA ALA A 108 9.65 11.15 -7.31
C ALA A 108 8.66 11.41 -6.16
N SER A 109 7.57 12.07 -6.47
CA SER A 109 6.46 12.31 -5.53
C SER A 109 5.78 11.01 -5.12
N GLY A 110 5.26 10.95 -3.89
CA GLY A 110 4.33 9.90 -3.46
C GLY A 110 3.01 9.99 -4.24
N VAL A 111 2.32 8.87 -4.37
CA VAL A 111 1.02 8.82 -5.05
C VAL A 111 -0.01 8.19 -4.12
N LEU A 112 -1.15 8.86 -3.97
CA LEU A 112 -2.36 8.35 -3.34
C LEU A 112 -3.43 8.16 -4.41
N LEU A 113 -3.85 6.92 -4.62
CA LEU A 113 -5.07 6.61 -5.36
C LEU A 113 -6.22 6.52 -4.35
N LEU A 114 -7.26 7.29 -4.54
CA LEU A 114 -8.38 7.36 -3.62
C LEU A 114 -9.70 7.25 -4.38
N ARG A 115 -10.55 6.31 -3.96
CA ARG A 115 -11.91 6.21 -4.48
C ARG A 115 -12.72 7.44 -4.03
N ARG A 116 -13.31 8.16 -5.00
CA ARG A 116 -14.03 9.40 -4.70
C ARG A 116 -15.13 9.23 -3.63
N ALA A 117 -15.80 8.10 -3.60
CA ALA A 117 -16.83 7.81 -2.60
C ALA A 117 -16.29 7.63 -1.16
N ALA A 118 -14.98 7.47 -0.98
CA ALA A 118 -14.35 7.43 0.34
C ALA A 118 -14.03 8.84 0.90
N VAL A 119 -14.20 9.89 0.09
CA VAL A 119 -13.99 11.28 0.50
C VAL A 119 -15.30 11.83 1.05
N VAL A 120 -15.37 12.03 2.35
CA VAL A 120 -16.60 12.43 3.05
C VAL A 120 -16.60 13.88 3.56
N HIS A 121 -15.49 14.59 3.42
CA HIS A 121 -15.34 15.97 3.90
C HIS A 121 -15.20 16.96 2.75
N ASP A 122 -15.80 18.14 2.93
CA ASP A 122 -15.70 19.25 1.97
C ASP A 122 -14.59 20.26 2.34
N VAL A 123 -13.97 20.06 3.51
CA VAL A 123 -12.85 20.87 4.00
C VAL A 123 -11.55 20.07 3.81
N PRO A 124 -10.49 20.68 3.29
CA PRO A 124 -9.21 19.99 3.10
C PRO A 124 -8.56 19.60 4.44
N THR A 125 -7.80 18.53 4.42
CA THR A 125 -7.01 18.09 5.59
C THR A 125 -5.97 19.13 5.99
N LEU A 126 -5.34 19.78 5.00
CA LEU A 126 -4.39 20.88 5.19
C LEU A 126 -4.80 22.06 4.31
N PRO A 127 -5.50 23.08 4.87
CA PRO A 127 -5.88 24.27 4.12
C PRO A 127 -4.64 25.09 3.73
N GLY A 128 -4.66 25.67 2.52
CA GLY A 128 -3.58 26.51 2.03
C GLY A 128 -3.84 27.09 0.64
N GLY A 129 -2.84 27.72 0.06
CA GLY A 129 -2.92 28.24 -1.30
C GLY A 129 -3.22 27.13 -2.30
N GLY A 130 -4.11 27.39 -3.27
CA GLY A 130 -4.56 26.41 -4.27
C GLY A 130 -5.75 25.56 -3.86
N THR A 131 -6.08 25.46 -2.55
CA THR A 131 -7.20 24.62 -2.07
C THR A 131 -8.57 25.30 -2.19
N VAL A 132 -8.59 26.59 -2.50
CA VAL A 132 -9.79 27.44 -2.55
C VAL A 132 -10.14 27.84 -3.99
N SER A 133 -11.44 27.99 -4.26
CA SER A 133 -11.98 28.56 -5.49
C SER A 133 -12.28 30.04 -5.38
N PHE A 134 -12.51 30.52 -4.15
CA PHE A 134 -12.78 31.93 -3.84
C PHE A 134 -12.23 32.29 -2.47
N VAL A 135 -11.74 33.52 -2.32
CA VAL A 135 -11.29 34.11 -1.05
C VAL A 135 -11.70 35.58 -0.97
N SER A 136 -12.20 36.00 0.17
CA SER A 136 -12.45 37.40 0.52
C SER A 136 -11.96 37.69 1.94
N PRO A 137 -11.96 38.95 2.40
CA PRO A 137 -11.61 39.25 3.80
C PRO A 137 -12.55 38.61 4.84
N TRP A 138 -13.72 38.15 4.44
CA TRP A 138 -14.76 37.65 5.37
C TRP A 138 -15.16 36.21 5.12
N SER A 139 -14.82 35.61 3.95
CA SER A 139 -15.23 34.26 3.60
C SER A 139 -14.30 33.62 2.57
N HIS A 140 -14.38 32.31 2.45
CA HIS A 140 -13.71 31.55 1.40
C HIS A 140 -14.56 30.34 1.01
N ASP A 141 -14.39 29.88 -0.22
CA ASP A 141 -14.97 28.64 -0.73
C ASP A 141 -13.84 27.68 -1.16
N TYR A 142 -13.91 26.45 -0.70
CA TYR A 142 -12.96 25.43 -1.13
C TYR A 142 -13.28 24.89 -2.53
N SER A 143 -12.25 24.37 -3.18
CA SER A 143 -12.40 23.73 -4.49
C SER A 143 -13.32 22.50 -4.39
N LEU A 144 -14.19 22.35 -5.37
CA LEU A 144 -15.00 21.14 -5.57
C LEU A 144 -14.18 19.97 -6.15
N ASP A 145 -13.05 20.29 -6.79
CA ASP A 145 -12.08 19.28 -7.19
C ASP A 145 -11.32 18.79 -5.96
N VAL A 146 -11.49 17.51 -5.66
CA VAL A 146 -10.88 16.86 -4.48
C VAL A 146 -9.36 16.93 -4.54
N VAL A 147 -8.77 16.72 -5.71
CA VAL A 147 -7.30 16.74 -5.86
C VAL A 147 -6.78 18.14 -5.56
N ALA A 148 -7.32 19.15 -6.22
CA ALA A 148 -6.92 20.55 -5.98
C ALA A 148 -7.17 21.00 -4.53
N ARG A 149 -8.24 20.50 -3.91
CA ARG A 149 -8.57 20.82 -2.51
C ARG A 149 -7.60 20.18 -1.52
N GLU A 150 -7.14 18.97 -1.76
CA GLU A 150 -6.26 18.25 -0.83
C GLU A 150 -4.76 18.50 -1.07
N GLU A 151 -4.39 19.10 -2.20
CA GLU A 151 -3.01 19.43 -2.56
C GLU A 151 -2.72 20.92 -2.33
N ALA A 152 -2.48 21.31 -1.08
CA ALA A 152 -2.15 22.68 -0.72
C ALA A 152 -0.74 23.07 -1.17
N GLY A 153 -0.59 24.31 -1.66
CA GLY A 153 0.68 24.89 -2.05
C GLY A 153 1.08 24.62 -3.49
N THR A 154 2.33 24.92 -3.83
CA THR A 154 2.86 24.65 -5.17
C THR A 154 3.19 23.19 -5.33
N PRO A 155 2.64 22.46 -6.30
CA PRO A 155 2.91 21.06 -6.50
C PRO A 155 4.40 20.80 -6.86
N ASN A 156 4.91 19.63 -6.46
CA ASN A 156 6.26 19.19 -6.82
C ASN A 156 6.28 18.68 -8.27
N VAL A 157 6.12 19.58 -9.23
CA VAL A 157 5.99 19.25 -10.67
C VAL A 157 7.10 18.31 -11.17
N VAL A 158 8.35 18.53 -10.75
CA VAL A 158 9.47 17.67 -11.16
C VAL A 158 9.34 16.27 -10.56
N GLY A 159 8.93 16.18 -9.29
CA GLY A 159 8.67 14.89 -8.62
C GLY A 159 7.50 14.16 -9.26
N ASP A 160 6.45 14.86 -9.69
CA ASP A 160 5.27 14.28 -10.33
C ASP A 160 5.63 13.72 -11.72
N LEU A 161 6.41 14.48 -12.52
CA LEU A 161 6.94 14.00 -13.79
C LEU A 161 7.82 12.74 -13.60
N ARG A 162 8.67 12.72 -12.57
CA ARG A 162 9.46 11.54 -12.24
C ARG A 162 8.59 10.35 -11.86
N ALA A 163 7.54 10.55 -11.07
CA ALA A 163 6.60 9.50 -10.73
C ALA A 163 5.95 8.91 -11.99
N ALA A 164 5.48 9.77 -12.91
CA ALA A 164 4.91 9.33 -14.18
C ALA A 164 5.92 8.51 -15.01
N LEU A 165 7.16 8.98 -15.14
CA LEU A 165 8.23 8.25 -15.85
C LEU A 165 8.53 6.88 -15.22
N CYS A 166 8.48 6.76 -13.88
CA CYS A 166 8.66 5.48 -13.19
C CYS A 166 7.60 4.46 -13.59
N PHE A 167 6.33 4.86 -13.67
CA PHE A 167 5.26 3.97 -14.13
C PHE A 167 5.42 3.60 -15.60
N MET A 168 5.86 4.53 -16.45
CA MET A 168 6.15 4.26 -17.86
C MET A 168 7.30 3.25 -18.02
N ILE A 169 8.38 3.39 -17.24
CA ILE A 169 9.51 2.44 -17.23
C ILE A 169 9.04 1.06 -16.76
N LYS A 170 8.27 0.99 -15.67
CA LYS A 170 7.70 -0.28 -15.19
C LYS A 170 6.87 -0.95 -16.27
N ALA A 171 6.01 -0.20 -16.95
CA ALA A 171 5.18 -0.72 -18.04
C ALA A 171 6.02 -1.21 -19.23
N ALA A 172 7.08 -0.47 -19.60
CA ALA A 172 7.98 -0.83 -20.69
C ALA A 172 8.81 -2.08 -20.40
N ILE A 173 9.23 -2.31 -19.14
CA ILE A 173 9.90 -3.54 -18.71
C ILE A 173 8.96 -4.74 -18.86
N GLY A 174 7.68 -4.54 -18.57
CA GLY A 174 6.66 -5.57 -18.61
C GLY A 174 6.57 -6.39 -17.31
N PRO A 175 5.35 -6.57 -16.79
CA PRO A 175 5.15 -7.24 -15.49
C PRO A 175 5.55 -8.72 -15.51
N GLU A 176 5.32 -9.42 -16.60
CA GLU A 176 5.67 -10.83 -16.74
C GLU A 176 7.19 -11.05 -16.75
N TYR A 177 7.92 -10.25 -17.53
CA TYR A 177 9.39 -10.32 -17.53
C TYR A 177 9.96 -10.04 -16.15
N ALA A 178 9.45 -8.98 -15.49
CA ALA A 178 9.90 -8.61 -14.14
C ALA A 178 9.63 -9.74 -13.13
N ALA A 179 8.43 -10.33 -13.14
CA ALA A 179 8.06 -11.42 -12.24
C ALA A 179 8.96 -12.66 -12.43
N ASN A 180 9.17 -13.09 -13.68
CA ASN A 180 10.03 -14.24 -13.99
C ASN A 180 11.47 -13.99 -13.55
N ARG A 181 11.99 -12.78 -13.79
CA ARG A 181 13.35 -12.43 -13.39
C ARG A 181 13.54 -12.39 -11.88
N LEU A 182 12.56 -11.85 -11.16
CA LEU A 182 12.58 -11.83 -9.71
C LEU A 182 12.52 -13.24 -9.11
N GLU A 183 11.72 -14.11 -9.68
CA GLU A 183 11.63 -15.51 -9.24
C GLU A 183 12.95 -16.28 -9.48
N GLU A 184 13.57 -16.10 -10.64
CA GLU A 184 14.91 -16.63 -10.91
C GLU A 184 15.94 -16.17 -9.87
N LEU A 185 15.96 -14.84 -9.57
CA LEU A 185 16.89 -14.29 -8.60
C LEU A 185 16.60 -14.81 -7.19
N ARG A 186 15.33 -14.98 -6.82
CA ARG A 186 14.93 -15.56 -5.55
C ARG A 186 15.46 -17.00 -5.39
N HIS A 187 15.27 -17.83 -6.41
CA HIS A 187 15.79 -19.20 -6.40
C HIS A 187 17.32 -19.24 -6.28
N ARG A 188 18.02 -18.42 -7.05
CA ARG A 188 19.50 -18.35 -7.00
C ARG A 188 20.00 -17.93 -5.61
N ALA A 189 19.39 -16.92 -5.01
CA ALA A 189 19.76 -16.44 -3.69
C ALA A 189 19.57 -17.55 -2.64
N ARG A 190 18.41 -18.22 -2.65
CA ARG A 190 18.13 -19.30 -1.72
C ARG A 190 19.10 -20.46 -1.85
N ALA A 191 19.31 -20.94 -3.07
CA ALA A 191 20.24 -22.03 -3.32
C ALA A 191 21.67 -21.69 -2.84
N GLY A 192 22.07 -20.41 -2.92
CA GLY A 192 23.36 -19.95 -2.40
C GLY A 192 23.47 -19.91 -0.88
N TRP A 193 22.35 -19.82 -0.16
CA TRP A 193 22.33 -19.67 1.30
C TRP A 193 21.83 -20.90 2.06
N GLU A 194 21.17 -21.82 1.39
CA GLU A 194 20.47 -22.97 1.99
C GLU A 194 21.34 -23.80 2.96
N HIS A 195 22.63 -23.87 2.71
CA HIS A 195 23.57 -24.64 3.52
C HIS A 195 24.61 -23.76 4.26
N THR A 196 24.35 -22.46 4.39
CA THR A 196 25.27 -21.57 5.12
C THR A 196 25.07 -21.73 6.63
N PRO A 197 26.08 -22.24 7.36
CA PRO A 197 25.96 -22.40 8.81
C PRO A 197 25.69 -21.08 9.51
N GLY A 198 24.80 -21.09 10.51
CA GLY A 198 24.47 -19.90 11.29
C GLY A 198 23.57 -18.88 10.57
N LEU A 199 23.10 -19.15 9.35
CA LEU A 199 22.20 -18.27 8.62
C LEU A 199 20.77 -18.83 8.61
N THR A 200 19.82 -18.04 9.14
CA THR A 200 18.39 -18.35 9.12
C THR A 200 17.64 -17.27 8.39
N VAL A 201 17.00 -17.61 7.26
CA VAL A 201 16.15 -16.68 6.49
C VAL A 201 14.79 -16.57 7.19
N LEU A 202 14.32 -15.33 7.40
CA LEU A 202 13.03 -15.05 8.02
C LEU A 202 11.87 -15.20 7.03
N GLY A 203 10.69 -15.52 7.58
CA GLY A 203 9.44 -15.70 6.84
C GLY A 203 9.25 -17.13 6.35
N GLN A 204 7.99 -17.51 6.16
CA GLN A 204 7.60 -18.87 5.79
C GLN A 204 8.08 -19.22 4.39
N GLU A 205 8.76 -20.33 4.25
CA GLU A 205 9.25 -20.83 2.96
C GLU A 205 8.12 -21.28 2.03
N THR A 206 7.02 -21.72 2.62
CA THR A 206 5.83 -22.22 1.95
C THR A 206 4.89 -21.11 1.47
N ALA A 207 5.18 -19.83 1.77
CA ALA A 207 4.37 -18.72 1.28
C ALA A 207 4.27 -18.75 -0.25
N GLN A 208 3.05 -18.82 -0.77
CA GLN A 208 2.76 -19.05 -2.19
C GLN A 208 3.29 -17.95 -3.10
N HIS A 209 3.31 -16.69 -2.60
CA HIS A 209 3.80 -15.54 -3.34
C HIS A 209 4.79 -14.74 -2.51
N ARG A 210 5.99 -14.62 -3.02
CA ARG A 210 7.08 -13.91 -2.38
C ARG A 210 7.93 -13.19 -3.43
N ILE A 211 8.25 -11.94 -3.19
CA ILE A 211 9.29 -11.23 -3.96
C ILE A 211 10.65 -11.41 -3.28
N PRO A 212 11.79 -11.22 -4.00
CA PRO A 212 13.12 -11.48 -3.45
C PRO A 212 13.57 -10.37 -2.48
N ILE A 213 12.84 -10.21 -1.38
CA ILE A 213 13.27 -9.49 -0.18
C ILE A 213 13.57 -10.54 0.87
N PHE A 214 14.77 -10.48 1.44
CA PHE A 214 15.23 -11.43 2.43
C PHE A 214 15.71 -10.68 3.66
N SER A 215 15.19 -11.08 4.81
CA SER A 215 15.74 -10.76 6.11
C SER A 215 16.25 -12.06 6.73
N PHE A 216 17.38 -12.00 7.37
CA PHE A 216 17.97 -13.20 7.97
C PHE A 216 18.65 -12.88 9.30
N LEU A 217 18.75 -13.88 10.12
CA LEU A 217 19.55 -13.88 11.34
C LEU A 217 20.88 -14.55 11.05
N ILE A 218 21.94 -13.97 11.56
CA ILE A 218 23.27 -14.57 11.57
C ILE A 218 23.59 -14.87 13.02
N THR A 219 23.86 -16.14 13.32
CA THR A 219 24.28 -16.62 14.63
C THR A 219 25.67 -17.23 14.51
N ASP A 220 26.45 -17.14 15.57
CA ASP A 220 27.72 -17.87 15.62
C ASP A 220 27.46 -19.37 15.45
N PRO A 221 28.27 -20.07 14.65
CA PRO A 221 28.10 -21.49 14.38
C PRO A 221 28.32 -22.37 15.62
#